data_6fc1849ced24e90f8f1acd6686d25004
#
_entry.id   6fc1849ced24e90f8f1acd6686d25004
#
_cell.length_a   1.000
_cell.length_b   1.000
_cell.length_c   1.000
_cell.angle_alpha   90.00
_cell.angle_beta   90.00
_cell.angle_gamma   90.00
#
_symmetry.space_group_name_H-M   'P 1'
#
loop_
_entity.id
_entity.type
_entity.pdbx_description
1 polymer ?
#
loop_
_entity_poly.entity_id
_entity_poly.type
_entity_poly.pdbx_seq_one_letter_code
_entity_poly.pdbx_strand_id
1 'polypeptide(L)'
;RQRQMCIRDRTTSDSVIVPIQCEYYALEGLSQLMHTIELVQDRLNPKLEMEGVVFTMYDARTNLSLQVVENVKDNLNQNIYKTIIPRNVRLAEAPSYGLPINLYDPKSKGTESYMLLAEEVINKGE
;
A
#
# COMPACT_ATOMS: atom_id res chain seq x y z
N ARG A 1 16.38 -9.50 -10.60
CA ARG A 1 15.95 -10.64 -9.77
C ARG A 1 14.70 -10.31 -8.95
N GLN A 2 14.69 -9.16 -8.26
CA GLN A 2 13.51 -8.71 -7.54
C GLN A 2 12.33 -8.44 -8.48
N ARG A 3 12.63 -7.91 -9.68
CA ARG A 3 11.61 -7.63 -10.68
C ARG A 3 10.93 -8.91 -11.18
N GLN A 4 11.70 -9.99 -11.37
CA GLN A 4 11.15 -11.29 -11.76
C GLN A 4 10.30 -11.88 -10.65
N MET A 5 10.70 -11.75 -9.39
CA MET A 5 9.91 -12.22 -8.25
C MET A 5 8.58 -11.48 -8.17
N CYS A 6 8.58 -10.17 -8.37
CA CYS A 6 7.35 -9.38 -8.37
C CYS A 6 6.40 -9.79 -9.49
N ILE A 7 6.92 -10.10 -10.68
CA ILE A 7 6.09 -10.57 -11.80
C ILE A 7 5.50 -11.93 -11.49
N ARG A 8 6.29 -12.85 -10.93
CA ARG A 8 5.79 -14.18 -10.53
C ARG A 8 4.71 -14.07 -9.47
N ASP A 9 4.90 -13.23 -8.47
CA ASP A 9 3.93 -13.03 -7.40
C ASP A 9 2.61 -12.52 -7.97
N ARG A 10 2.64 -11.54 -8.87
CA ARG A 10 1.44 -11.00 -9.49
C ARG A 10 0.76 -12.02 -10.41
N THR A 11 1.53 -12.85 -11.06
CA THR A 11 0.98 -13.89 -11.94
C THR A 11 0.18 -14.92 -11.16
N THR A 12 0.60 -15.25 -9.94
CA THR A 12 -0.06 -16.25 -9.10
C THR A 12 -1.13 -15.67 -8.18
N SER A 13 -1.16 -14.35 -8.01
CA SER A 13 -2.08 -13.69 -7.09
C SER A 13 -3.48 -13.52 -7.68
N ASP A 14 -4.49 -13.52 -6.83
CA ASP A 14 -5.87 -13.21 -7.22
C ASP A 14 -6.12 -11.69 -7.26
N SER A 15 -5.52 -10.96 -6.33
CA SER A 15 -5.63 -9.52 -6.23
C SER A 15 -4.37 -8.92 -5.63
N VAL A 16 -4.21 -7.61 -5.78
CA VAL A 16 -3.08 -6.88 -5.22
C VAL A 16 -3.55 -5.69 -4.41
N ILE A 17 -2.85 -5.42 -3.32
CA ILE A 17 -2.97 -4.18 -2.55
C ILE A 17 -1.72 -3.36 -2.83
N VAL A 18 -1.91 -2.10 -3.21
CA VAL A 18 -0.80 -1.23 -3.59
C VAL A 18 -0.54 -0.23 -2.46
N PRO A 19 0.58 -0.35 -1.71
CA PRO A 19 0.97 0.69 -0.79
C PRO A 19 1.65 1.83 -1.53
N ILE A 20 1.27 3.06 -1.20
CA ILE A 20 1.87 4.26 -1.77
C ILE A 20 2.48 5.08 -0.64
N GLN A 21 3.79 5.25 -0.67
CA GLN A 21 4.46 6.13 0.27
C GLN A 21 4.16 7.59 -0.09
N CYS A 22 3.79 8.39 0.89
CA CYS A 22 3.47 9.80 0.67
C CYS A 22 4.75 10.63 0.56
N GLU A 23 5.56 10.32 -0.46
CA GLU A 23 6.84 10.96 -0.73
C GLU A 23 6.91 11.47 -2.18
N TYR A 24 8.02 12.11 -2.53
CA TYR A 24 8.18 12.91 -3.75
C TYR A 24 7.91 12.17 -5.06
N TYR A 25 8.27 10.90 -5.16
CA TYR A 25 8.14 10.14 -6.41
C TYR A 25 6.95 9.16 -6.42
N ALA A 26 5.99 9.38 -5.55
CA ALA A 26 4.86 8.45 -5.39
C ALA A 26 4.04 8.28 -6.67
N LEU A 27 3.76 9.36 -7.39
CA LEU A 27 2.95 9.30 -8.60
C LEU A 27 3.67 8.59 -9.75
N GLU A 28 4.97 8.84 -9.90
CA GLU A 28 5.77 8.18 -10.93
C GLU A 28 5.84 6.67 -10.68
N GLY A 29 6.13 6.28 -9.44
CA GLY A 29 6.16 4.87 -9.06
C GLY A 29 4.81 4.19 -9.26
N LEU A 30 3.72 4.88 -8.94
CA LEU A 30 2.38 4.36 -9.14
C LEU A 30 2.07 4.13 -10.62
N SER A 31 2.43 5.07 -11.48
CA SER A 31 2.20 4.93 -12.93
C SER A 31 2.93 3.71 -13.49
N GLN A 32 4.19 3.51 -13.08
CA GLN A 32 4.98 2.36 -13.51
C GLN A 32 4.37 1.05 -13.01
N LEU A 33 3.92 1.02 -11.76
CA LEU A 33 3.29 -0.16 -11.18
C LEU A 33 1.97 -0.50 -11.87
N MET A 34 1.15 0.50 -12.15
CA MET A 34 -0.11 0.31 -12.87
C MET A 34 0.11 -0.29 -14.26
N HIS A 35 1.13 0.21 -14.97
CA HIS A 35 1.50 -0.33 -16.27
C HIS A 35 1.92 -1.79 -16.16
N THR A 36 2.71 -2.14 -15.15
CA THR A 36 3.14 -3.53 -14.92
C THR A 36 1.94 -4.44 -14.63
N ILE A 37 0.99 -3.97 -13.80
CA ILE A 37 -0.22 -4.73 -13.50
C ILE A 37 -1.05 -4.97 -14.75
N GLU A 38 -1.20 -3.96 -15.60
CA GLU A 38 -1.93 -4.10 -16.86
C GLU A 38 -1.27 -5.15 -17.77
N LEU A 39 0.05 -5.15 -17.87
CA LEU A 39 0.78 -6.14 -18.66
C LEU A 39 0.57 -7.56 -18.12
N VAL A 40 0.58 -7.73 -16.80
CA VAL A 40 0.34 -9.03 -16.18
C VAL A 40 -1.09 -9.50 -16.45
N GLN A 41 -2.07 -8.61 -16.32
CA GLN A 41 -3.47 -8.90 -16.60
C GLN A 41 -3.67 -9.36 -18.06
N ASP A 42 -3.03 -8.67 -19.00
CA ASP A 42 -3.21 -8.95 -20.41
C ASP A 42 -2.55 -10.26 -20.86
N ARG A 43 -1.40 -10.60 -20.27
CA ARG A 43 -0.56 -11.67 -20.79
C ARG A 43 -0.44 -12.89 -19.92
N LEU A 44 -0.52 -12.75 -18.60
CA LEU A 44 -0.18 -13.82 -17.66
C LEU A 44 -1.32 -14.18 -16.71
N ASN A 45 -2.10 -13.21 -16.28
CA ASN A 45 -3.15 -13.42 -15.28
C ASN A 45 -4.34 -12.48 -15.51
N PRO A 46 -5.28 -12.87 -16.40
CA PRO A 46 -6.43 -12.00 -16.68
C PRO A 46 -7.36 -11.77 -15.49
N LYS A 47 -7.27 -12.62 -14.47
CA LYS A 47 -8.12 -12.52 -13.27
C LYS A 47 -7.53 -11.63 -12.18
N LEU A 48 -6.30 -11.15 -12.39
CA LEU A 48 -5.67 -10.29 -11.40
C LEU A 48 -6.44 -8.97 -11.29
N GLU A 49 -6.82 -8.62 -10.06
CA GLU A 49 -7.56 -7.38 -9.78
C GLU A 49 -6.79 -6.53 -8.79
N MET A 50 -6.98 -5.21 -8.86
CA MET A 50 -6.47 -4.31 -7.85
C MET A 50 -7.49 -4.22 -6.72
N GLU A 51 -7.16 -4.77 -5.55
CA GLU A 51 -8.06 -4.75 -4.41
C GLU A 51 -8.17 -3.37 -3.80
N GLY A 52 -7.07 -2.63 -3.75
CA GLY A 52 -7.12 -1.27 -3.24
C GLY A 52 -5.74 -0.65 -3.13
N VAL A 53 -5.74 0.64 -2.83
CA VAL A 53 -4.55 1.45 -2.62
C VAL A 53 -4.55 1.94 -1.18
N VAL A 54 -3.44 1.76 -0.48
CA VAL A 54 -3.27 2.26 0.88
C VAL A 54 -2.12 3.24 0.95
N PHE A 55 -2.35 4.40 1.55
CA PHE A 55 -1.30 5.40 1.74
C PHE A 55 -0.48 5.06 2.98
N THR A 56 0.84 5.12 2.85
CA THR A 56 1.77 4.88 3.94
C THR A 56 2.72 6.06 4.10
N MET A 57 3.44 6.10 5.20
CA MET A 57 4.41 7.16 5.48
C MET A 57 3.79 8.55 5.46
N TYR A 58 2.51 8.65 5.81
CA TYR A 58 1.81 9.93 5.83
C TYR A 58 2.27 10.78 7.00
N ASP A 59 2.68 12.01 6.71
CA ASP A 59 3.08 12.97 7.73
C ASP A 59 2.17 14.20 7.63
N ALA A 60 1.25 14.32 8.58
CA ALA A 60 0.27 15.40 8.60
C ALA A 60 0.90 16.79 8.75
N ARG A 61 2.18 16.84 9.16
CA ARG A 61 2.90 18.11 9.29
C ARG A 61 3.42 18.65 7.97
N THR A 62 3.38 17.85 6.90
CA THR A 62 3.90 18.24 5.59
C THR A 62 2.78 18.43 4.58
N ASN A 63 2.90 19.46 3.74
CA ASN A 63 2.00 19.65 2.62
C ASN A 63 2.22 18.61 1.53
N LEU A 64 3.42 18.05 1.45
CA LEU A 64 3.75 17.02 0.45
C LEU A 64 2.87 15.79 0.59
N SER A 65 2.69 15.28 1.82
CA SER A 65 1.84 14.11 2.04
C SER A 65 0.40 14.37 1.60
N LEU A 66 -0.14 15.54 1.94
CA LEU A 66 -1.50 15.91 1.54
C LEU A 66 -1.61 16.02 0.02
N GLN A 67 -0.63 16.64 -0.63
CA GLN A 67 -0.61 16.78 -2.09
C GLN A 67 -0.57 15.44 -2.79
N VAL A 68 0.22 14.49 -2.29
CA VAL A 68 0.31 13.14 -2.86
C VAL A 68 -1.06 12.45 -2.76
N VAL A 69 -1.70 12.51 -1.60
CA VAL A 69 -3.02 11.89 -1.40
C VAL A 69 -4.04 12.50 -2.36
N GLU A 70 -4.11 13.82 -2.46
CA GLU A 70 -5.05 14.50 -3.34
C GLU A 70 -4.81 14.17 -4.81
N ASN A 71 -3.55 14.19 -5.25
CA ASN A 71 -3.20 13.87 -6.63
C ASN A 71 -3.56 12.43 -7.00
N VAL A 72 -3.33 11.49 -6.11
CA VAL A 72 -3.69 10.09 -6.36
C VAL A 72 -5.21 9.93 -6.43
N LYS A 73 -5.95 10.57 -5.51
CA LYS A 73 -7.42 10.51 -5.53
C LYS A 73 -8.01 11.10 -6.81
N ASP A 74 -7.42 12.19 -7.32
CA ASP A 74 -7.90 12.86 -8.53
C ASP A 74 -7.60 12.07 -9.81
N ASN A 75 -6.48 11.35 -9.84
CA ASN A 75 -6.00 10.69 -11.05
C ASN A 75 -6.26 9.18 -11.09
N LEU A 76 -6.71 8.59 -9.99
CA LEU A 76 -6.88 7.14 -9.88
C LEU A 76 -8.33 6.80 -9.56
N ASN A 77 -9.01 6.12 -10.48
CA ASN A 77 -10.37 5.64 -10.29
C ASN A 77 -10.44 4.26 -9.67
N GLN A 78 -9.45 3.92 -8.84
CA GLN A 78 -9.39 2.64 -8.16
C GLN A 78 -9.88 2.78 -6.72
N ASN A 79 -10.15 1.64 -6.10
CA ASN A 79 -10.53 1.62 -4.70
C ASN A 79 -9.36 2.11 -3.84
N ILE A 80 -9.62 3.12 -3.02
CA ILE A 80 -8.63 3.64 -2.09
C ILE A 80 -9.13 3.37 -0.68
N TYR A 81 -8.28 2.73 0.13
CA TYR A 81 -8.64 2.46 1.52
C TYR A 81 -8.75 3.76 2.30
N LYS A 82 -9.72 3.82 3.20
CA LYS A 82 -9.91 4.98 4.08
C LYS A 82 -8.79 5.09 5.11
N THR A 83 -8.23 3.95 5.50
CA THR A 83 -7.14 3.91 6.47
C THR A 83 -5.86 4.45 5.85
N ILE A 84 -5.19 5.35 6.55
CA ILE A 84 -3.91 5.92 6.15
C ILE A 84 -2.89 5.52 7.21
N ILE A 85 -1.77 4.92 6.78
CA ILE A 85 -0.71 4.52 7.70
C ILE A 85 0.23 5.72 7.92
N PRO A 86 0.33 6.25 9.14
CA PRO A 86 1.18 7.39 9.40
C PRO A 86 2.66 7.01 9.45
N ARG A 87 3.51 8.01 9.27
CA ARG A 87 4.93 7.85 9.52
C ARG A 87 5.14 7.66 11.02
N ASN A 88 5.65 6.50 11.40
CA ASN A 88 5.79 6.11 12.80
C ASN A 88 7.14 5.42 13.03
N VAL A 89 7.91 5.93 13.98
CA VAL A 89 9.23 5.40 14.30
C VAL A 89 9.16 3.94 14.75
N ARG A 90 8.11 3.56 15.47
CA ARG A 90 7.94 2.18 15.95
C ARG A 90 7.79 1.19 14.79
N LEU A 91 7.13 1.60 13.71
CA LEU A 91 7.03 0.77 12.50
C LEU A 91 8.38 0.57 11.85
N ALA A 92 9.25 1.57 11.90
CA ALA A 92 10.61 1.46 11.36
C ALA A 92 11.52 0.61 12.25
N GLU A 93 11.31 0.62 13.56
CA GLU A 93 12.11 -0.13 14.52
C GLU A 93 11.77 -1.62 14.57
N ALA A 94 10.50 -1.97 14.42
CA ALA A 94 10.02 -3.34 14.63
C ALA A 94 10.79 -4.40 13.83
N PRO A 95 11.11 -4.19 12.54
CA PRO A 95 11.88 -5.18 11.79
C PRO A 95 13.27 -5.45 12.36
N SER A 96 13.88 -4.44 13.00
CA SER A 96 15.20 -4.60 13.63
C SER A 96 15.17 -5.59 14.79
N TYR A 97 14.01 -5.78 15.41
CA TYR A 97 13.82 -6.73 16.50
C TYR A 97 13.18 -8.03 16.02
N GLY A 98 12.91 -8.15 14.72
CA GLY A 98 12.30 -9.34 14.15
C GLY A 98 10.87 -9.57 14.60
N LEU A 99 10.16 -8.52 15.02
CA LEU A 99 8.80 -8.62 15.53
C LEU A 99 7.82 -7.84 14.65
N PRO A 100 6.59 -8.35 14.49
CA PRO A 100 5.52 -7.55 13.91
C PRO A 100 5.14 -6.41 14.84
N ILE A 101 4.56 -5.33 14.29
CA ILE A 101 4.30 -4.13 15.06
C ILE A 101 3.34 -4.37 16.24
N ASN A 102 2.38 -5.27 16.08
CA ASN A 102 1.42 -5.57 17.15
C ASN A 102 2.05 -6.28 18.35
N LEU A 103 3.19 -6.95 18.15
CA LEU A 103 3.98 -7.55 19.24
C LEU A 103 5.05 -6.61 19.76
N TYR A 104 5.62 -5.77 18.87
CA TYR A 104 6.69 -4.85 19.25
C TYR A 104 6.15 -3.70 20.13
N ASP A 105 5.09 -3.06 19.65
CA ASP A 105 4.44 -1.96 20.41
C ASP A 105 2.94 -1.96 20.14
N PRO A 106 2.17 -2.75 20.91
CA PRO A 106 0.73 -2.88 20.67
C PRO A 106 -0.07 -1.59 20.91
N LYS A 107 0.52 -0.60 21.55
CA LYS A 107 -0.16 0.68 21.84
C LYS A 107 0.22 1.80 20.87
N SER A 108 1.11 1.53 19.92
CA SER A 108 1.55 2.55 18.97
C SER A 108 0.44 2.91 17.96
N LYS A 109 0.54 4.11 17.40
CA LYS A 109 -0.35 4.53 16.30
C LYS A 109 -0.17 3.64 15.07
N GLY A 110 1.04 3.12 14.85
CA GLY A 110 1.30 2.18 13.76
C GLY A 110 0.49 0.90 13.90
N THR A 111 0.46 0.32 15.10
CA THR A 111 -0.36 -0.87 15.37
C THR A 111 -1.84 -0.58 15.13
N GLU A 112 -2.34 0.52 15.68
CA GLU A 112 -3.74 0.91 15.54
C GLU A 112 -4.11 1.08 14.05
N SER A 113 -3.27 1.76 13.29
CA SER A 113 -3.52 2.00 11.87
C SER A 113 -3.54 0.70 11.06
N TYR A 114 -2.61 -0.21 11.30
CA TYR A 114 -2.59 -1.49 10.61
C TYR A 114 -3.76 -2.38 11.01
N MET A 115 -4.20 -2.34 12.25
CA MET A 115 -5.38 -3.08 12.68
C MET A 115 -6.64 -2.55 12.01
N LEU A 116 -6.77 -1.23 11.86
CA LEU A 116 -7.87 -0.62 11.12
C LEU A 116 -7.83 -1.00 9.64
N LEU A 117 -6.64 -1.05 9.05
CA LEU A 117 -6.49 -1.49 7.67
C LEU A 117 -6.92 -2.94 7.52
N ALA A 118 -6.51 -3.81 8.44
CA ALA A 118 -6.90 -5.22 8.41
C ALA A 118 -8.41 -5.39 8.47
N GLU A 119 -9.09 -4.64 9.33
CA GLU A 119 -10.55 -4.65 9.42
C GLU A 119 -11.19 -4.19 8.11
N GLU A 120 -10.65 -3.14 7.50
CA GLU A 120 -11.17 -2.63 6.24
C GLU A 120 -11.00 -3.64 5.11
N VAL A 121 -9.87 -4.33 5.04
CA VAL A 121 -9.62 -5.38 4.05
C VAL A 121 -10.61 -6.54 4.23
N ILE A 122 -10.82 -6.97 5.47
CA ILE A 122 -11.76 -8.07 5.76
C ILE A 122 -13.18 -7.68 5.36
N ASN A 123 -13.60 -6.46 5.69
CA ASN A 123 -14.96 -5.99 5.39
C ASN A 123 -15.20 -5.86 3.89
N LYS A 124 -14.19 -5.44 3.13
CA LYS A 124 -14.30 -5.35 1.67
C LYS A 124 -14.29 -6.72 0.99
N GLY A 125 -13.65 -7.71 1.60
CA GLY A 125 -13.61 -9.07 1.08
C GLY A 125 -14.93 -9.83 1.24
N GLU A 126 -15.80 -9.28 2.05
CA GLU A 126 -17.14 -9.84 2.26
C GLU A 126 -18.15 -9.12 1.35
#